data_c1c75934173fde9421efbcca994926c1
#
_entry.id   c1c75934173fde9421efbcca994926c1
#
_cell.length_a   1.000
_cell.length_b   1.000
_cell.length_c   1.000
_cell.angle_alpha   90.00
_cell.angle_beta   90.00
_cell.angle_gamma   90.00
#
_symmetry.space_group_name_H-M   'P 1'
#
loop_
_entity.id
_entity.type
_entity.pdbx_description
1 polymer ?
#
loop_
_entity_poly.entity_id
_entity_poly.type
_entity_poly.pdbx_seq_one_letter_code
_entity_poly.pdbx_strand_id
1 'polypeptide(L)'
;MKKTFVEKAPEVMMALMEQYGLADFQAAGMVGNIGRECAGFTILHEIGQPAGRGGYGWCQWTGPRRVDFLQWCEQNQLPWESDGANLGFLKHELNVAYHSTVVHVKQSKTVHEAATAFERYYERAGVVAMEDRWRWADRAMAAYKARYEGANK
;
A
#
# COMPACT_ATOMS: atom_id res chain seq x y z
N MET A 1 19.97 7.44 1.78
CA MET A 1 19.34 7.42 0.44
C MET A 1 17.98 6.75 0.51
N LYS A 2 16.98 7.35 -0.16
CA LYS A 2 15.66 6.73 -0.21
C LYS A 2 15.70 5.45 -1.03
N LYS A 3 15.05 4.40 -0.54
CA LYS A 3 14.90 3.15 -1.28
C LYS A 3 13.93 3.34 -2.44
N THR A 4 14.23 2.67 -3.55
CA THR A 4 13.35 2.64 -4.73
C THR A 4 12.16 1.72 -4.48
N PHE A 5 11.19 1.74 -5.38
CA PHE A 5 10.06 0.83 -5.32
C PHE A 5 10.52 -0.64 -5.36
N VAL A 6 11.48 -0.95 -6.22
CA VAL A 6 12.01 -2.32 -6.34
C VAL A 6 12.64 -2.80 -5.04
N GLU A 7 13.29 -1.90 -4.31
CA GLU A 7 13.89 -2.23 -3.02
C GLU A 7 12.85 -2.31 -1.89
N LYS A 8 11.90 -1.38 -1.87
CA LYS A 8 10.95 -1.25 -0.76
C LYS A 8 9.75 -2.20 -0.88
N ALA A 9 9.24 -2.43 -2.08
CA ALA A 9 8.05 -3.26 -2.28
C ALA A 9 8.18 -4.66 -1.65
N PRO A 10 9.29 -5.39 -1.85
CA PRO A 10 9.42 -6.70 -1.21
C PRO A 10 9.39 -6.64 0.32
N GLU A 11 9.93 -5.60 0.91
CA GLU A 11 9.93 -5.43 2.37
C GLU A 11 8.52 -5.20 2.89
N VAL A 12 7.75 -4.35 2.22
CA VAL A 12 6.36 -4.07 2.60
C VAL A 12 5.49 -5.31 2.38
N MET A 13 5.69 -6.03 1.27
CA MET A 13 5.01 -7.29 1.01
C MET A 13 5.26 -8.29 2.14
N MET A 14 6.52 -8.45 2.54
CA MET A 14 6.87 -9.38 3.62
C MET A 14 6.16 -9.04 4.92
N ALA A 15 6.11 -7.75 5.27
CA ALA A 15 5.42 -7.30 6.48
C ALA A 15 3.92 -7.62 6.43
N LEU A 16 3.27 -7.41 5.28
CA LEU A 16 1.84 -7.71 5.10
C LEU A 16 1.58 -9.22 5.08
N MET A 17 2.47 -9.99 4.46
CA MET A 17 2.36 -11.45 4.44
C MET A 17 2.43 -12.03 5.85
N GLU A 18 3.37 -11.54 6.66
CA GLU A 18 3.52 -11.98 8.04
C GLU A 18 2.33 -11.59 8.91
N GLN A 19 1.85 -10.34 8.75
CA GLN A 19 0.77 -9.82 9.58
C GLN A 19 -0.56 -10.53 9.31
N TYR A 20 -0.86 -10.83 8.05
CA TYR A 20 -2.20 -11.29 7.64
C TYR A 20 -2.23 -12.70 7.07
N GLY A 21 -1.10 -13.38 7.01
CA GLY A 21 -1.05 -14.73 6.43
C GLY A 21 -1.34 -14.74 4.93
N LEU A 22 -0.86 -13.71 4.22
CA LEU A 22 -1.10 -13.58 2.78
C LEU A 22 -0.06 -14.35 1.97
N ALA A 23 -0.48 -14.82 0.78
CA ALA A 23 0.46 -15.29 -0.23
C ALA A 23 1.16 -14.09 -0.86
N ASP A 24 2.31 -14.34 -1.51
CA ASP A 24 3.09 -13.29 -2.14
C ASP A 24 2.29 -12.49 -3.17
N PHE A 25 1.54 -13.15 -4.06
CA PHE A 25 0.76 -12.46 -5.09
C PHE A 25 -0.36 -11.60 -4.48
N GLN A 26 -0.88 -11.98 -3.31
CA GLN A 26 -1.90 -11.21 -2.60
C GLN A 26 -1.30 -9.92 -2.04
N ALA A 27 -0.15 -10.02 -1.39
CA ALA A 27 0.57 -8.84 -0.89
C ALA A 27 1.02 -7.93 -2.04
N ALA A 28 1.44 -8.52 -3.16
CA ALA A 28 1.83 -7.74 -4.35
C ALA A 28 0.67 -6.91 -4.88
N GLY A 29 -0.54 -7.44 -4.87
CA GLY A 29 -1.73 -6.69 -5.27
C GLY A 29 -1.97 -5.48 -4.40
N MET A 30 -1.79 -5.63 -3.09
CA MET A 30 -1.90 -4.52 -2.15
C MET A 30 -0.83 -3.46 -2.41
N VAL A 31 0.42 -3.87 -2.54
CA VAL A 31 1.55 -2.95 -2.75
C VAL A 31 1.47 -2.27 -4.13
N GLY A 32 0.88 -2.94 -5.12
CA GLY A 32 0.62 -2.33 -6.43
C GLY A 32 -0.27 -1.10 -6.33
N ASN A 33 -1.31 -1.17 -5.49
CA ASN A 33 -2.16 -0.01 -5.22
C ASN A 33 -1.35 1.13 -4.59
N ILE A 34 -0.50 0.81 -3.62
CA ILE A 34 0.37 1.80 -2.99
C ILE A 34 1.27 2.45 -4.05
N GLY A 35 1.86 1.65 -4.93
CA GLY A 35 2.70 2.15 -6.01
C GLY A 35 1.96 3.14 -6.90
N ARG A 36 0.72 2.84 -7.26
CA ARG A 36 -0.12 3.75 -8.03
C ARG A 36 -0.42 5.04 -7.26
N GLU A 37 -0.77 4.93 -5.99
CA GLU A 37 -1.19 6.07 -5.20
C GLU A 37 -0.06 7.07 -4.94
N CYS A 38 1.13 6.60 -4.63
CA CYS A 38 2.24 7.48 -4.24
C CYS A 38 3.46 7.38 -5.18
N ALA A 39 3.23 7.00 -6.43
CA ALA A 39 4.28 6.89 -7.45
C ALA A 39 5.49 6.10 -6.95
N GLY A 40 5.24 4.89 -6.47
CA GLY A 40 6.29 4.01 -6.00
C GLY A 40 7.03 4.52 -4.77
N PHE A 41 6.32 5.04 -3.79
CA PHE A 41 6.85 5.59 -2.53
C PHE A 41 7.58 6.93 -2.69
N THR A 42 7.38 7.65 -3.79
CA THR A 42 8.11 8.90 -4.04
C THR A 42 7.29 10.16 -3.79
N ILE A 43 5.95 10.10 -3.94
CA ILE A 43 5.08 11.25 -3.77
C ILE A 43 4.12 10.97 -2.61
N LEU A 44 4.46 11.51 -1.44
CA LEU A 44 3.67 11.26 -0.21
C LEU A 44 2.63 12.34 0.08
N HIS A 45 2.67 13.46 -0.62
CA HIS A 45 1.63 14.49 -0.56
C HIS A 45 1.22 14.83 -1.99
N GLU A 46 -0.07 14.85 -2.24
CA GLU A 46 -0.63 15.06 -3.58
C GLU A 46 -0.10 16.36 -4.20
N ILE A 47 0.43 16.26 -5.40
CA ILE A 47 1.02 17.40 -6.13
C ILE A 47 -0.06 18.45 -6.37
N GLY A 48 0.27 19.71 -6.10
CA GLY A 48 -0.64 20.84 -6.32
C GLY A 48 -1.59 21.13 -5.18
N GLN A 49 -1.58 20.33 -4.11
CA GLN A 49 -2.45 20.57 -2.97
C GLN A 49 -1.69 21.30 -1.85
N PRO A 50 -2.34 22.28 -1.20
CA PRO A 50 -1.73 22.95 -0.04
C PRO A 50 -1.65 22.02 1.16
N ALA A 51 -0.85 22.42 2.15
CA ALA A 51 -0.72 21.67 3.40
C ALA A 51 -2.09 21.45 4.04
N GLY A 52 -2.33 20.24 4.52
CA GLY A 52 -3.60 19.85 5.15
C GLY A 52 -4.72 19.52 4.19
N ARG A 53 -4.45 19.50 2.88
CA ARG A 53 -5.43 19.14 1.85
C ARG A 53 -4.86 18.11 0.90
N GLY A 54 -5.73 17.41 0.17
CA GLY A 54 -5.35 16.38 -0.79
C GLY A 54 -4.94 15.10 -0.12
N GLY A 55 -4.34 14.20 -0.89
CA GLY A 55 -3.90 12.90 -0.42
C GLY A 55 -2.56 12.95 0.31
N TYR A 56 -2.48 12.22 1.42
CA TYR A 56 -1.26 12.08 2.22
C TYR A 56 -0.89 10.62 2.37
N GLY A 57 0.40 10.34 2.33
CA GLY A 57 0.97 9.04 2.64
C GLY A 57 0.90 8.03 1.49
N TRP A 58 1.26 6.80 1.80
CA TRP A 58 1.36 5.71 0.83
C TRP A 58 0.06 5.45 0.06
N CYS A 59 -1.08 5.56 0.73
CA CYS A 59 -2.38 5.27 0.14
C CYS A 59 -3.14 6.53 -0.26
N GLN A 60 -2.48 7.69 -0.19
CA GLN A 60 -3.06 8.99 -0.52
C GLN A 60 -4.39 9.19 0.20
N TRP A 61 -4.35 9.01 1.52
CA TRP A 61 -5.53 9.21 2.35
C TRP A 61 -6.05 10.64 2.23
N THR A 62 -7.34 10.78 1.97
CA THR A 62 -8.01 12.07 1.75
C THR A 62 -9.14 12.27 2.74
N GLY A 63 -9.59 13.54 2.88
CA GLY A 63 -10.73 13.88 3.72
C GLY A 63 -10.59 13.37 5.14
N PRO A 64 -11.64 12.71 5.67
CA PRO A 64 -11.58 12.18 7.05
C PRO A 64 -10.42 11.21 7.28
N ARG A 65 -10.07 10.40 6.28
CA ARG A 65 -8.97 9.45 6.43
C ARG A 65 -7.63 10.16 6.56
N ARG A 66 -7.43 11.28 5.85
CA ARG A 66 -6.22 12.11 6.02
C ARG A 66 -6.13 12.66 7.45
N VAL A 67 -7.24 13.17 7.95
CA VAL A 67 -7.30 13.69 9.32
C VAL A 67 -6.96 12.59 10.32
N ASP A 68 -7.56 11.41 10.15
CA ASP A 68 -7.29 10.26 11.02
C ASP A 68 -5.82 9.84 10.94
N PHE A 69 -5.24 9.81 9.74
CA PHE A 69 -3.84 9.44 9.56
C PHE A 69 -2.91 10.41 10.30
N LEU A 70 -3.11 11.72 10.11
CA LEU A 70 -2.25 12.72 10.74
C LEU A 70 -2.39 12.70 12.27
N GLN A 71 -3.60 12.50 12.78
CA GLN A 71 -3.82 12.35 14.23
C GLN A 71 -3.17 11.08 14.76
N TRP A 72 -3.28 9.97 14.04
CA TRP A 72 -2.66 8.71 14.42
C TRP A 72 -1.14 8.85 14.49
N CYS A 73 -0.53 9.54 13.52
CA CYS A 73 0.90 9.80 13.52
C CYS A 73 1.32 10.61 14.75
N GLU A 74 0.57 11.66 15.07
CA GLU A 74 0.85 12.50 16.23
C GLU A 74 0.74 11.70 17.53
N GLN A 75 -0.31 10.91 17.69
CA GLN A 75 -0.53 10.07 18.86
C GLN A 75 0.57 9.02 19.05
N ASN A 76 1.13 8.52 17.96
CA ASN A 76 2.19 7.52 17.99
C ASN A 76 3.59 8.11 17.88
N GLN A 77 3.71 9.44 17.86
CA GLN A 77 4.99 10.15 17.80
C GLN A 77 5.84 9.73 16.60
N LEU A 78 5.19 9.58 15.43
CA LEU A 78 5.84 9.19 14.19
C LEU A 78 5.72 10.31 13.16
N PRO A 79 6.82 10.67 12.46
CA PRO A 79 6.71 11.59 11.33
C PRO A 79 5.80 10.96 10.26
N TRP A 80 4.87 11.73 9.73
CA TRP A 80 3.87 11.18 8.79
C TRP A 80 4.50 10.65 7.49
N GLU A 81 5.70 11.11 7.13
CA GLU A 81 6.39 10.63 5.93
C GLU A 81 7.15 9.32 6.17
N SER A 82 7.29 8.87 7.41
CA SER A 82 8.08 7.68 7.71
C SER A 82 7.38 6.38 7.28
N ASP A 83 8.18 5.37 6.98
CA ASP A 83 7.66 4.05 6.68
C ASP A 83 6.86 3.48 7.85
N GLY A 84 7.35 3.70 9.07
CA GLY A 84 6.65 3.24 10.28
C GLY A 84 5.26 3.85 10.43
N ALA A 85 5.12 5.15 10.13
CA ALA A 85 3.81 5.81 10.17
C ALA A 85 2.88 5.24 9.11
N ASN A 86 3.35 5.10 7.87
CA ASN A 86 2.53 4.67 6.76
C ASN A 86 2.11 3.21 6.88
N LEU A 87 3.04 2.32 7.17
CA LEU A 87 2.72 0.91 7.37
C LEU A 87 1.85 0.71 8.61
N GLY A 88 2.16 1.44 9.69
CA GLY A 88 1.39 1.36 10.94
C GLY A 88 -0.05 1.77 10.76
N PHE A 89 -0.30 2.90 10.08
CA PHE A 89 -1.67 3.36 9.84
C PHE A 89 -2.43 2.45 8.86
N LEU A 90 -1.75 1.95 7.84
CA LEU A 90 -2.33 0.96 6.94
C LEU A 90 -2.83 -0.25 7.73
N LYS A 91 -1.99 -0.81 8.61
CA LYS A 91 -2.39 -1.93 9.47
C LYS A 91 -3.53 -1.55 10.41
N HIS A 92 -3.49 -0.34 10.97
CA HIS A 92 -4.56 0.14 11.85
C HIS A 92 -5.92 0.12 11.13
N GLU A 93 -5.98 0.65 9.91
CA GLU A 93 -7.21 0.64 9.13
C GLU A 93 -7.63 -0.79 8.74
N LEU A 94 -6.69 -1.61 8.31
CA LEU A 94 -6.98 -3.00 7.91
C LEU A 94 -7.43 -3.85 9.10
N ASN A 95 -7.01 -3.52 10.30
CA ASN A 95 -7.39 -4.27 11.50
C ASN A 95 -8.75 -3.86 12.05
N VAL A 96 -9.25 -2.67 11.73
CA VAL A 96 -10.48 -2.11 12.32
C VAL A 96 -11.50 -1.79 11.23
N ALA A 97 -11.46 -0.59 10.66
CA ALA A 97 -12.51 -0.10 9.77
C ALA A 97 -12.55 -0.82 8.41
N TYR A 98 -11.42 -1.32 7.95
CA TYR A 98 -11.29 -1.91 6.61
C TYR A 98 -10.93 -3.40 6.67
N HIS A 99 -11.34 -4.08 7.72
CA HIS A 99 -11.03 -5.50 7.93
C HIS A 99 -11.54 -6.38 6.78
N SER A 100 -12.67 -6.04 6.18
CA SER A 100 -13.22 -6.80 5.05
C SER A 100 -12.28 -6.84 3.85
N THR A 101 -11.41 -5.83 3.69
CA THR A 101 -10.41 -5.82 2.63
C THR A 101 -9.51 -7.04 2.71
N VAL A 102 -9.02 -7.37 3.91
CA VAL A 102 -8.13 -8.52 4.11
C VAL A 102 -8.85 -9.81 3.69
N VAL A 103 -10.13 -9.96 4.07
CA VAL A 103 -10.93 -11.12 3.70
C VAL A 103 -10.99 -11.28 2.18
N HIS A 104 -11.30 -10.20 1.47
CA HIS A 104 -11.42 -10.25 0.00
C HIS A 104 -10.08 -10.46 -0.69
N VAL A 105 -9.00 -9.85 -0.20
CA VAL A 105 -7.66 -10.09 -0.74
C VAL A 105 -7.27 -11.56 -0.57
N LYS A 106 -7.57 -12.15 0.58
CA LYS A 106 -7.25 -13.57 0.83
C LYS A 106 -8.03 -14.53 -0.06
N GLN A 107 -9.16 -14.13 -0.60
CA GLN A 107 -9.93 -14.92 -1.56
C GLN A 107 -9.41 -14.80 -2.98
N SER A 108 -8.51 -13.86 -3.25
CA SER A 108 -7.96 -13.62 -4.58
C SER A 108 -7.05 -14.76 -5.02
N LYS A 109 -7.10 -15.10 -6.30
CA LYS A 109 -6.34 -16.20 -6.90
C LYS A 109 -5.16 -15.73 -7.75
N THR A 110 -5.13 -14.45 -8.10
CA THR A 110 -4.10 -13.86 -8.96
C THR A 110 -3.66 -12.51 -8.40
N VAL A 111 -2.52 -12.03 -8.88
CA VAL A 111 -2.01 -10.68 -8.53
C VAL A 111 -3.04 -9.61 -8.89
N HIS A 112 -3.63 -9.71 -10.09
CA HIS A 112 -4.59 -8.70 -10.56
C HIS A 112 -5.90 -8.74 -9.77
N GLU A 113 -6.38 -9.92 -9.39
CA GLU A 113 -7.56 -10.03 -8.53
C GLU A 113 -7.29 -9.39 -7.16
N ALA A 114 -6.11 -9.62 -6.59
CA ALA A 114 -5.75 -9.03 -5.30
C ALA A 114 -5.68 -7.51 -5.39
N ALA A 115 -5.08 -6.97 -6.45
CA ALA A 115 -5.03 -5.53 -6.68
C ALA A 115 -6.43 -4.93 -6.83
N THR A 116 -7.30 -5.62 -7.56
CA THR A 116 -8.70 -5.21 -7.76
C THR A 116 -9.46 -5.19 -6.45
N ALA A 117 -9.29 -6.22 -5.63
CA ALA A 117 -9.95 -6.31 -4.32
C ALA A 117 -9.49 -5.16 -3.40
N PHE A 118 -8.20 -4.91 -3.35
CA PHE A 118 -7.67 -3.85 -2.50
C PHE A 118 -8.18 -2.47 -2.93
N GLU A 119 -8.22 -2.19 -4.23
CA GLU A 119 -8.78 -0.93 -4.71
C GLU A 119 -10.26 -0.81 -4.32
N ARG A 120 -11.03 -1.84 -4.58
CA ARG A 120 -12.48 -1.82 -4.36
C ARG A 120 -12.85 -1.65 -2.89
N TYR A 121 -12.19 -2.35 -2.00
CA TYR A 121 -12.57 -2.39 -0.59
C TYR A 121 -11.77 -1.45 0.30
N TYR A 122 -10.57 -1.08 -0.09
CA TYR A 122 -9.71 -0.22 0.71
C TYR A 122 -9.52 1.17 0.12
N GLU A 123 -8.96 1.26 -1.10
CA GLU A 123 -8.63 2.54 -1.72
C GLU A 123 -9.89 3.33 -2.09
N ARG A 124 -10.86 2.68 -2.71
CA ARG A 124 -12.14 3.29 -3.13
C ARG A 124 -11.89 4.59 -3.89
N ALA A 125 -10.97 4.55 -4.84
CA ALA A 125 -10.47 5.73 -5.54
C ALA A 125 -11.55 6.36 -6.42
N GLY A 126 -11.53 7.70 -6.51
CA GLY A 126 -12.38 8.43 -7.44
C GLY A 126 -12.01 8.14 -8.89
N VAL A 127 -10.72 8.05 -9.17
CA VAL A 127 -10.19 7.55 -10.45
C VAL A 127 -9.60 6.17 -10.20
N VAL A 128 -10.26 5.13 -10.71
CA VAL A 128 -9.88 3.75 -10.40
C VAL A 128 -8.52 3.36 -10.99
N ALA A 129 -8.26 3.68 -12.27
CA ALA A 129 -6.99 3.40 -12.95
C ALA A 129 -6.50 1.96 -12.74
N MET A 130 -7.39 0.98 -12.97
CA MET A 130 -7.13 -0.42 -12.60
C MET A 130 -5.93 -1.02 -13.33
N GLU A 131 -5.79 -0.76 -14.63
CA GLU A 131 -4.65 -1.28 -15.39
C GLU A 131 -3.32 -0.79 -14.85
N ASP A 132 -3.26 0.46 -14.38
CA ASP A 132 -2.06 1.01 -13.78
C ASP A 132 -1.75 0.34 -12.44
N ARG A 133 -2.78 0.05 -11.64
CA ARG A 133 -2.62 -0.70 -10.38
C ARG A 133 -2.11 -2.11 -10.65
N TRP A 134 -2.61 -2.77 -11.68
CA TRP A 134 -2.14 -4.09 -12.08
C TRP A 134 -0.66 -4.05 -12.50
N ARG A 135 -0.25 -3.04 -13.26
CA ARG A 135 1.16 -2.90 -13.67
C ARG A 135 2.09 -2.71 -12.47
N TRP A 136 1.69 -1.88 -11.53
CA TRP A 136 2.45 -1.69 -10.28
C TRP A 136 2.49 -2.99 -9.46
N ALA A 137 1.39 -3.73 -9.41
CA ALA A 137 1.33 -5.02 -8.72
C ALA A 137 2.24 -6.06 -9.37
N ASP A 138 2.28 -6.11 -10.71
CA ASP A 138 3.19 -6.99 -11.43
C ASP A 138 4.65 -6.64 -11.15
N ARG A 139 4.95 -5.34 -11.06
CA ARG A 139 6.30 -4.88 -10.71
C ARG A 139 6.68 -5.26 -9.28
N ALA A 140 5.74 -5.16 -8.35
CA ALA A 140 5.96 -5.58 -6.97
C ALA A 140 6.25 -7.07 -6.90
N MET A 141 5.47 -7.88 -7.60
CA MET A 141 5.67 -9.33 -7.63
C MET A 141 7.03 -9.69 -8.24
N ALA A 142 7.40 -9.05 -9.35
CA ALA A 142 8.69 -9.28 -10.00
C ALA A 142 9.85 -8.91 -9.06
N ALA A 143 9.74 -7.79 -8.35
CA ALA A 143 10.76 -7.36 -7.40
C ALA A 143 10.91 -8.36 -6.24
N TYR A 144 9.79 -8.87 -5.73
CA TYR A 144 9.80 -9.88 -4.67
C TYR A 144 10.47 -11.16 -5.12
N LYS A 145 10.13 -11.67 -6.30
CA LYS A 145 10.73 -12.89 -6.84
C LYS A 145 12.23 -12.72 -7.07
N ALA A 146 12.64 -11.59 -7.62
CA ALA A 146 14.06 -11.32 -7.84
C ALA A 146 14.85 -11.33 -6.54
N ARG A 147 14.28 -10.75 -5.49
CA ARG A 147 14.96 -10.63 -4.20
C ARG A 147 15.01 -11.95 -3.42
N TYR A 148 13.90 -12.68 -3.35
CA TYR A 148 13.78 -13.84 -2.47
C TYR A 148 13.86 -15.18 -3.19
N GLU A 149 13.37 -15.28 -4.41
CA GLU A 149 13.44 -16.54 -5.19
C GLU A 149 14.72 -16.62 -6.01
N GLY A 150 15.21 -15.49 -6.55
CA GLY A 150 16.45 -15.43 -7.31
C GLY A 150 17.67 -15.84 -6.50
N ALA A 151 17.67 -15.58 -5.19
CA ALA A 151 18.78 -15.92 -4.30
C ALA A 151 18.95 -17.43 -4.08
N ASN A 152 17.94 -18.22 -4.44
CA ASN A 152 17.95 -19.68 -4.26
C ASN A 152 18.39 -20.46 -5.51
N LYS A 153 18.85 -19.75 -6.53
CA LYS A 153 19.33 -20.38 -7.77
C LYS A 153 20.83 -20.58 -7.78
#